data_67379012d56dffc14f94dd42b5833090
#
_entry.id   67379012d56dffc14f94dd42b5833090
#
_cell.length_a   1.000
_cell.length_b   1.000
_cell.length_c   1.000
_cell.angle_alpha   90.00
_cell.angle_beta   90.00
_cell.angle_gamma   90.00
#
_symmetry.space_group_name_H-M   'P 1'
#
loop_
_entity.id
_entity.type
_entity.pdbx_description
1 polymer ?
#
loop_
_entity_poly.entity_id
_entity_poly.type
_entity_poly.pdbx_seq_one_letter_code
_entity_poly.pdbx_strand_id
1 'polypeptide(L)'
;FRGEALASISSVSRLTLTSKPAAQDKAWQAYAEGRDMQVQIKPAAHPDGSSIEVLDLFFNTPARRKFLRSDKTEFAHIDELVKRLALSRFDVSWTLIHNGQTVRQLKKADSREAQQKRVAALCGKNFLEQAAFVEVAYEDLKLWGWLLQPSACKEQLQCQYSYVNGRMMKDKL
;
A
#
# COMPACT_ATOMS: atom_id res chain seq x y z
N PHE A 1 15.40 0.75 -9.60
CA PHE A 1 14.28 1.71 -9.61
C PHE A 1 13.88 1.94 -11.07
N ARG A 2 12.59 1.77 -11.44
CA ARG A 2 12.19 1.89 -12.87
C ARG A 2 11.49 3.21 -13.20
N GLY A 3 10.69 3.77 -12.31
CA GLY A 3 10.00 5.06 -12.53
C GLY A 3 8.90 5.08 -13.60
N GLU A 4 8.52 3.92 -14.16
CA GLU A 4 7.61 3.82 -15.32
C GLU A 4 6.16 3.42 -14.97
N ALA A 5 5.83 3.31 -13.68
CA ALA A 5 4.53 2.79 -13.25
C ALA A 5 3.36 3.63 -13.77
N LEU A 6 3.42 4.96 -13.63
CA LEU A 6 2.34 5.85 -14.06
C LEU A 6 2.16 5.83 -15.58
N ALA A 7 3.25 5.81 -16.34
CA ALA A 7 3.21 5.66 -17.80
C ALA A 7 2.56 4.33 -18.21
N SER A 8 2.92 3.25 -17.56
CA SER A 8 2.32 1.93 -17.84
C SER A 8 0.83 1.88 -17.48
N ILE A 9 0.41 2.53 -16.40
CA ILE A 9 -1.00 2.61 -16.00
C ILE A 9 -1.78 3.48 -16.99
N SER A 10 -1.29 4.67 -17.34
CA SER A 10 -1.98 5.59 -18.26
C SER A 10 -2.16 5.00 -19.65
N SER A 11 -1.23 4.15 -20.12
CA SER A 11 -1.34 3.50 -21.43
C SER A 11 -2.54 2.55 -21.56
N VAL A 12 -3.12 2.10 -20.44
CA VAL A 12 -4.26 1.16 -20.40
C VAL A 12 -5.45 1.68 -19.62
N SER A 13 -5.45 2.95 -19.24
CA SER A 13 -6.50 3.58 -18.45
C SER A 13 -6.64 5.07 -18.78
N ARG A 14 -7.58 5.75 -18.13
CA ARG A 14 -7.65 7.20 -18.05
C ARG A 14 -7.07 7.62 -16.72
N LEU A 15 -5.89 8.26 -16.74
CA LEU A 15 -5.16 8.64 -15.54
C LEU A 15 -5.15 10.16 -15.38
N THR A 16 -5.54 10.61 -14.20
CA THR A 16 -5.42 11.99 -13.77
C THR A 16 -4.50 12.07 -12.56
N LEU A 17 -3.44 12.86 -12.65
CA LEU A 17 -2.55 13.20 -11.54
C LEU A 17 -2.75 14.68 -11.20
N THR A 18 -3.17 14.97 -9.98
CA THR A 18 -3.25 16.35 -9.47
C THR A 18 -2.30 16.50 -8.30
N SER A 19 -1.46 17.52 -8.31
CA SER A 19 -0.45 17.72 -7.27
C SER A 19 -0.25 19.19 -6.94
N LYS A 20 -0.07 19.46 -5.64
CA LYS A 20 0.34 20.76 -5.11
C LYS A 20 1.47 20.53 -4.11
N PRO A 21 2.72 20.94 -4.41
CA PRO A 21 3.79 20.99 -3.41
C PRO A 21 3.51 22.07 -2.35
N ALA A 22 3.88 21.80 -1.10
CA ALA A 22 3.68 22.74 0.00
C ALA A 22 4.41 24.10 -0.23
N ALA A 23 5.49 24.11 -1.02
CA ALA A 23 6.26 25.30 -1.36
C ALA A 23 5.67 26.13 -2.52
N GLN A 24 4.54 25.73 -3.11
CA GLN A 24 3.91 26.40 -4.24
C GLN A 24 2.45 26.73 -3.96
N ASP A 25 2.02 27.90 -4.44
CA ASP A 25 0.62 28.32 -4.28
C ASP A 25 -0.33 27.69 -5.28
N LYS A 26 0.19 27.15 -6.39
CA LYS A 26 -0.60 26.60 -7.48
C LYS A 26 -0.49 25.09 -7.54
N ALA A 27 -1.64 24.44 -7.72
CA ALA A 27 -1.72 23.04 -8.08
C ALA A 27 -1.75 22.87 -9.61
N TRP A 28 -1.25 21.72 -10.06
CA TRP A 28 -1.27 21.32 -11.45
C TRP A 28 -1.91 19.96 -11.60
N GLN A 29 -2.66 19.80 -12.69
CA GLN A 29 -3.27 18.54 -13.08
C GLN A 29 -2.69 18.09 -14.42
N ALA A 30 -2.25 16.83 -14.48
CA ALA A 30 -1.84 16.15 -15.68
C ALA A 30 -2.85 15.03 -15.99
N TYR A 31 -3.35 15.00 -17.21
CA TYR A 31 -4.23 13.95 -17.72
C TYR A 31 -3.55 13.22 -18.87
N ALA A 32 -3.63 11.89 -18.86
CA ALA A 32 -3.15 11.04 -19.94
C ALA A 32 -4.05 9.83 -20.10
N GLU A 33 -4.32 9.41 -21.36
CA GLU A 33 -5.09 8.22 -21.67
C GLU A 33 -4.53 7.45 -22.86
N GLY A 34 -4.63 6.13 -22.78
CA GLY A 34 -4.34 5.25 -23.89
C GLY A 34 -2.88 5.26 -24.35
N ARG A 35 -2.65 4.74 -25.55
CA ARG A 35 -1.30 4.53 -26.08
C ARG A 35 -0.61 5.81 -26.58
N ASP A 36 -1.36 6.81 -26.96
CA ASP A 36 -0.81 8.04 -27.53
C ASP A 36 -0.10 8.90 -26.50
N MET A 37 -0.36 8.65 -25.22
CA MET A 37 0.32 9.24 -24.06
C MET A 37 0.55 10.76 -24.16
N GLN A 38 -0.34 11.46 -24.89
CA GLN A 38 -0.31 12.92 -24.94
C GLN A 38 -0.77 13.46 -23.59
N VAL A 39 0.17 13.96 -22.81
CA VAL A 39 -0.13 14.53 -21.49
C VAL A 39 -0.70 15.94 -21.64
N GLN A 40 -1.92 16.13 -21.15
CA GLN A 40 -2.53 17.46 -21.05
C GLN A 40 -2.29 18.02 -19.65
N ILE A 41 -1.68 19.19 -19.56
CA ILE A 41 -1.39 19.85 -18.30
C ILE A 41 -2.25 21.11 -18.16
N LYS A 42 -2.91 21.27 -17.00
CA LYS A 42 -3.70 22.46 -16.68
C LYS A 42 -3.57 22.86 -15.22
N PRO A 43 -3.78 24.14 -14.88
CA PRO A 43 -3.92 24.57 -13.48
C PRO A 43 -5.12 23.87 -12.82
N ALA A 44 -5.00 23.61 -11.52
CA ALA A 44 -6.05 22.97 -10.72
C ALA A 44 -6.09 23.54 -9.30
N ALA A 45 -7.14 23.23 -8.56
CA ALA A 45 -7.22 23.45 -7.12
C ALA A 45 -6.98 22.11 -6.41
N HIS A 46 -6.04 22.09 -5.45
CA HIS A 46 -5.74 20.89 -4.65
C HIS A 46 -5.10 21.34 -3.32
N PRO A 47 -5.39 20.67 -2.20
CA PRO A 47 -4.61 20.85 -0.97
C PRO A 47 -3.16 20.39 -1.18
N ASP A 48 -2.28 20.70 -0.24
CA ASP A 48 -0.91 20.19 -0.29
C ASP A 48 -0.89 18.67 -0.36
N GLY A 49 -0.17 18.13 -1.35
CA GLY A 49 -0.12 16.69 -1.62
C GLY A 49 -0.40 16.33 -3.06
N SER A 50 -0.72 15.05 -3.30
CA SER A 50 -1.00 14.52 -4.64
C SER A 50 -2.18 13.55 -4.63
N SER A 51 -3.00 13.63 -5.67
CA SER A 51 -4.07 12.68 -5.96
C SER A 51 -3.82 12.02 -7.30
N ILE A 52 -4.00 10.71 -7.35
CA ILE A 52 -3.97 9.93 -8.59
C ILE A 52 -5.33 9.27 -8.73
N GLU A 53 -5.99 9.54 -9.85
CA GLU A 53 -7.24 8.92 -10.23
C GLU A 53 -7.00 8.03 -11.46
N VAL A 54 -7.47 6.80 -11.40
CA VAL A 54 -7.37 5.83 -12.50
C VAL A 54 -8.77 5.35 -12.82
N LEU A 55 -9.27 5.68 -14.01
CA LEU A 55 -10.59 5.28 -14.49
C LEU A 55 -10.46 4.32 -15.68
N ASP A 56 -11.48 3.52 -15.86
CA ASP A 56 -11.65 2.63 -17.02
C ASP A 56 -10.43 1.73 -17.29
N LEU A 57 -9.90 1.11 -16.25
CA LEU A 57 -8.74 0.22 -16.36
C LEU A 57 -8.98 -0.85 -17.43
N PHE A 58 -8.02 -0.99 -18.37
CA PHE A 58 -8.06 -1.89 -19.52
C PHE A 58 -9.15 -1.59 -20.55
N PHE A 59 -9.63 -0.34 -20.66
CA PHE A 59 -10.65 0.04 -21.65
C PHE A 59 -10.22 -0.26 -23.08
N ASN A 60 -8.94 -0.09 -23.39
CA ASN A 60 -8.33 -0.30 -24.72
C ASN A 60 -7.64 -1.68 -24.87
N THR A 61 -7.75 -2.55 -23.88
CA THR A 61 -7.15 -3.89 -23.88
C THR A 61 -8.15 -4.95 -23.44
N PRO A 62 -9.18 -5.29 -24.26
CA PRO A 62 -10.28 -6.16 -23.88
C PRO A 62 -9.83 -7.55 -23.40
N ALA A 63 -8.75 -8.09 -23.99
CA ALA A 63 -8.18 -9.36 -23.57
C ALA A 63 -7.70 -9.31 -22.12
N ARG A 64 -7.00 -8.24 -21.70
CA ARG A 64 -6.59 -8.05 -20.29
C ARG A 64 -7.77 -7.84 -19.36
N ARG A 65 -8.80 -7.11 -19.81
CA ARG A 65 -10.01 -6.88 -19.02
C ARG A 65 -10.72 -8.18 -18.66
N LYS A 66 -10.72 -9.18 -19.55
CA LYS A 66 -11.31 -10.51 -19.27
C LYS A 66 -10.59 -11.29 -18.18
N PHE A 67 -9.35 -10.96 -17.86
CA PHE A 67 -8.59 -11.59 -16.77
C PHE A 67 -8.85 -10.96 -15.39
N LEU A 68 -9.54 -9.83 -15.31
CA LEU A 68 -9.97 -9.27 -14.03
C LEU A 68 -10.89 -10.28 -13.33
N ARG A 69 -10.63 -10.46 -12.05
CA ARG A 69 -11.42 -11.32 -11.18
C ARG A 69 -12.69 -10.59 -10.73
N SER A 70 -13.47 -11.21 -9.86
CA SER A 70 -14.60 -10.53 -9.22
C SER A 70 -14.11 -9.37 -8.36
N ASP A 71 -14.91 -8.31 -8.21
CA ASP A 71 -14.59 -7.13 -7.40
C ASP A 71 -14.16 -7.51 -5.98
N LYS A 72 -14.79 -8.55 -5.40
CA LYS A 72 -14.43 -9.08 -4.09
C LYS A 72 -13.00 -9.63 -4.07
N THR A 73 -12.61 -10.34 -5.12
CA THR A 73 -11.25 -10.93 -5.22
C THR A 73 -10.20 -9.83 -5.45
N GLU A 74 -10.49 -8.89 -6.36
CA GLU A 74 -9.60 -7.75 -6.62
C GLU A 74 -9.41 -6.91 -5.36
N PHE A 75 -10.51 -6.62 -4.65
CA PHE A 75 -10.44 -5.88 -3.40
C PHE A 75 -9.63 -6.61 -2.32
N ALA A 76 -9.76 -7.93 -2.21
CA ALA A 76 -8.96 -8.73 -1.27
C ALA A 76 -7.44 -8.59 -1.54
N HIS A 77 -7.04 -8.52 -2.81
CA HIS A 77 -5.65 -8.26 -3.19
C HIS A 77 -5.20 -6.85 -2.81
N ILE A 78 -6.06 -5.84 -3.00
CA ILE A 78 -5.78 -4.45 -2.61
C ILE A 78 -5.63 -4.36 -1.08
N ASP A 79 -6.57 -4.95 -0.32
CA ASP A 79 -6.52 -4.97 1.14
C ASP A 79 -5.23 -5.60 1.67
N GLU A 80 -4.84 -6.74 1.10
CA GLU A 80 -3.60 -7.42 1.45
C GLU A 80 -2.36 -6.56 1.10
N LEU A 81 -2.37 -5.86 -0.03
CA LEU A 81 -1.29 -4.93 -0.39
C LEU A 81 -1.19 -3.76 0.61
N VAL A 82 -2.33 -3.18 1.01
CA VAL A 82 -2.37 -2.10 2.01
C VAL A 82 -1.84 -2.58 3.35
N LYS A 83 -2.20 -3.80 3.81
CA LYS A 83 -1.63 -4.40 5.02
C LYS A 83 -0.10 -4.46 4.96
N ARG A 84 0.45 -4.97 3.86
CA ARG A 84 1.90 -5.09 3.66
C ARG A 84 2.61 -3.74 3.71
N LEU A 85 2.06 -2.75 3.04
CA LEU A 85 2.61 -1.39 3.04
C LEU A 85 2.51 -0.76 4.44
N ALA A 86 1.39 -0.92 5.13
CA ALA A 86 1.18 -0.38 6.47
C ALA A 86 2.08 -1.00 7.53
N LEU A 87 2.47 -2.27 7.37
CA LEU A 87 3.44 -2.95 8.23
C LEU A 87 4.89 -2.58 7.91
N SER A 88 5.19 -2.12 6.68
CA SER A 88 6.52 -1.64 6.31
C SER A 88 6.77 -0.17 6.66
N ARG A 89 5.68 0.63 6.79
CA ARG A 89 5.76 2.09 6.99
C ARG A 89 4.86 2.51 8.15
N PHE A 90 5.38 2.33 9.36
CA PHE A 90 4.71 2.73 10.59
C PHE A 90 4.58 4.26 10.74
N ASP A 91 5.46 5.01 10.11
CA ASP A 91 5.51 6.47 10.06
C ASP A 91 4.40 7.11 9.21
N VAL A 92 3.65 6.32 8.44
CA VAL A 92 2.57 6.79 7.55
C VAL A 92 1.20 6.40 8.10
N SER A 93 0.23 7.31 8.00
CA SER A 93 -1.19 7.01 8.22
C SER A 93 -1.82 6.46 6.94
N TRP A 94 -2.69 5.46 7.08
CA TRP A 94 -3.35 4.78 5.96
C TRP A 94 -4.85 4.81 6.13
N THR A 95 -5.57 5.14 5.05
CA THR A 95 -7.02 5.00 4.98
C THR A 95 -7.36 4.24 3.71
N LEU A 96 -8.08 3.13 3.84
CA LEU A 96 -8.61 2.35 2.72
C LEU A 96 -10.13 2.48 2.71
N ILE A 97 -10.65 2.97 1.59
CA ILE A 97 -12.08 3.13 1.35
C ILE A 97 -12.47 2.22 0.19
N HIS A 98 -13.57 1.50 0.34
CA HIS A 98 -14.14 0.65 -0.70
C HIS A 98 -15.65 0.95 -0.83
N ASN A 99 -16.10 1.31 -2.03
CA ASN A 99 -17.49 1.65 -2.30
C ASN A 99 -18.06 2.69 -1.30
N GLY A 100 -17.29 3.73 -1.00
CA GLY A 100 -17.68 4.80 -0.08
C GLY A 100 -17.57 4.46 1.41
N GLN A 101 -17.25 3.21 1.77
CA GLN A 101 -17.11 2.78 3.15
C GLN A 101 -15.64 2.68 3.57
N THR A 102 -15.29 3.23 4.73
CA THR A 102 -13.95 3.10 5.30
C THR A 102 -13.75 1.68 5.82
N VAL A 103 -12.91 0.90 5.14
CA VAL A 103 -12.56 -0.47 5.51
C VAL A 103 -11.40 -0.51 6.51
N ARG A 104 -10.43 0.40 6.35
CA ARG A 104 -9.29 0.53 7.26
C ARG A 104 -8.95 1.97 7.53
N GLN A 105 -8.63 2.25 8.79
CA GLN A 105 -8.08 3.54 9.20
C GLN A 105 -6.95 3.28 10.20
N LEU A 106 -5.72 3.49 9.78
CA LEU A 106 -4.50 3.22 10.54
C LEU A 106 -3.75 4.54 10.72
N LYS A 107 -3.65 5.00 11.95
CA LYS A 107 -2.86 6.20 12.28
C LYS A 107 -1.37 5.86 12.25
N LYS A 108 -0.49 6.84 11.98
CA LYS A 108 0.95 6.65 12.14
C LYS A 108 1.28 6.13 13.54
N ALA A 109 2.33 5.36 13.67
CA ALA A 109 2.70 4.64 14.88
C ALA A 109 4.17 4.93 15.24
N ASP A 110 4.38 6.04 15.95
CA ASP A 110 5.71 6.54 16.31
C ASP A 110 6.25 5.88 17.59
N SER A 111 5.40 5.21 18.37
CA SER A 111 5.81 4.45 19.57
C SER A 111 5.62 2.95 19.40
N ARG A 112 6.29 2.18 20.25
CA ARG A 112 6.17 0.72 20.27
C ARG A 112 4.72 0.27 20.53
N GLU A 113 4.03 0.91 21.45
CA GLU A 113 2.63 0.62 21.77
C GLU A 113 1.71 0.90 20.59
N ALA A 114 1.97 2.01 19.84
CA ALA A 114 1.23 2.35 18.63
C ALA A 114 1.50 1.33 17.51
N GLN A 115 2.75 0.88 17.36
CA GLN A 115 3.13 -0.18 16.43
C GLN A 115 2.44 -1.51 16.77
N GLN A 116 2.43 -1.91 18.04
CA GLN A 116 1.72 -3.10 18.51
C GLN A 116 0.22 -3.04 18.20
N LYS A 117 -0.42 -1.89 18.44
CA LYS A 117 -1.84 -1.69 18.09
C LYS A 117 -2.08 -1.87 16.59
N ARG A 118 -1.19 -1.36 15.75
CA ARG A 118 -1.28 -1.56 14.28
C ARG A 118 -1.09 -3.02 13.91
N VAL A 119 -0.11 -3.71 14.46
CA VAL A 119 0.11 -5.15 14.23
C VAL A 119 -1.12 -5.95 14.65
N ALA A 120 -1.69 -5.69 15.84
CA ALA A 120 -2.92 -6.33 16.29
C ALA A 120 -4.11 -6.08 15.35
N ALA A 121 -4.23 -4.85 14.81
CA ALA A 121 -5.30 -4.51 13.87
C ALA A 121 -5.17 -5.22 12.51
N LEU A 122 -3.96 -5.58 12.10
CA LEU A 122 -3.68 -6.19 10.80
C LEU A 122 -3.49 -7.71 10.86
N CYS A 123 -2.86 -8.22 11.92
CA CYS A 123 -2.57 -9.64 12.11
C CYS A 123 -3.54 -10.33 13.10
N GLY A 124 -4.39 -9.55 13.77
CA GLY A 124 -5.30 -10.06 14.79
C GLY A 124 -4.73 -9.98 16.21
N LYS A 125 -5.63 -9.88 17.18
CA LYS A 125 -5.25 -9.80 18.62
C LYS A 125 -4.56 -11.08 19.09
N ASN A 126 -5.06 -12.24 18.67
CA ASN A 126 -4.49 -13.54 19.04
C ASN A 126 -3.02 -13.69 18.59
N PHE A 127 -2.65 -13.10 17.46
CA PHE A 127 -1.26 -13.06 17.02
C PHE A 127 -0.41 -12.33 18.06
N LEU A 128 -0.84 -11.16 18.49
CA LEU A 128 -0.04 -10.32 19.38
C LEU A 128 0.07 -10.92 20.81
N GLU A 129 -0.98 -11.59 21.30
CA GLU A 129 -0.99 -12.27 22.60
C GLU A 129 0.02 -13.43 22.68
N GLN A 130 0.33 -14.04 21.53
CA GLN A 130 1.24 -15.18 21.40
C GLN A 130 2.60 -14.80 20.81
N ALA A 131 2.82 -13.53 20.52
CA ALA A 131 4.04 -13.03 19.91
C ALA A 131 4.91 -12.27 20.93
N ALA A 132 6.21 -12.53 20.89
CA ALA A 132 7.21 -11.74 21.58
C ALA A 132 7.82 -10.70 20.64
N PHE A 133 8.04 -9.48 21.13
CA PHE A 133 8.85 -8.51 20.41
C PHE A 133 10.33 -8.83 20.60
N VAL A 134 11.05 -8.90 19.49
CA VAL A 134 12.49 -9.15 19.44
C VAL A 134 13.16 -7.98 18.74
N GLU A 135 14.29 -7.53 19.28
CA GLU A 135 15.17 -6.54 18.69
C GLU A 135 16.60 -6.93 18.95
N VAL A 136 17.37 -7.13 17.88
CA VAL A 136 18.79 -7.49 17.92
C VAL A 136 19.55 -6.61 16.95
N ALA A 137 20.67 -6.08 17.37
CA ALA A 137 21.61 -5.33 16.55
C ALA A 137 22.98 -6.02 16.57
N TYR A 138 23.56 -6.21 15.42
CA TYR A 138 24.91 -6.74 15.24
C TYR A 138 25.59 -5.98 14.11
N GLU A 139 26.66 -5.26 14.42
CA GLU A 139 27.32 -4.35 13.50
C GLU A 139 26.33 -3.38 12.83
N ASP A 140 26.27 -3.38 11.49
CA ASP A 140 25.33 -2.56 10.70
C ASP A 140 23.98 -3.24 10.46
N LEU A 141 23.76 -4.43 11.02
CA LEU A 141 22.53 -5.18 10.88
C LEU A 141 21.62 -4.96 12.08
N LYS A 142 20.37 -4.65 11.80
CA LYS A 142 19.30 -4.55 12.82
C LYS A 142 18.13 -5.43 12.43
N LEU A 143 17.81 -6.40 13.29
CA LEU A 143 16.62 -7.23 13.18
C LEU A 143 15.63 -6.87 14.28
N TRP A 144 14.40 -6.62 13.93
CA TRP A 144 13.34 -6.33 14.90
C TRP A 144 11.98 -6.79 14.39
N GLY A 145 11.07 -7.10 15.30
CA GLY A 145 9.71 -7.50 14.96
C GLY A 145 9.02 -8.31 16.02
N TRP A 146 7.88 -8.87 15.66
CA TRP A 146 7.09 -9.74 16.53
C TRP A 146 7.19 -11.17 16.00
N LEU A 147 7.66 -12.07 16.83
CA LEU A 147 7.80 -13.48 16.52
C LEU A 147 6.80 -14.28 17.36
N LEU A 148 6.04 -15.16 16.71
CA LEU A 148 5.17 -16.11 17.39
C LEU A 148 5.99 -17.15 18.15
N GLN A 149 5.45 -17.58 19.27
CA GLN A 149 5.98 -18.76 19.95
C GLN A 149 5.85 -19.99 19.07
N PRO A 150 6.80 -20.94 19.07
CA PRO A 150 6.77 -22.12 18.21
C PRO A 150 5.48 -22.95 18.32
N SER A 151 4.88 -23.02 19.50
CA SER A 151 3.60 -23.70 19.75
C SER A 151 2.42 -23.07 19.01
N ALA A 152 2.46 -21.77 18.77
CA ALA A 152 1.40 -20.99 18.12
C ALA A 152 1.54 -20.91 16.59
N CYS A 153 2.69 -21.28 16.03
CA CYS A 153 2.99 -21.11 14.60
C CYS A 153 2.06 -21.91 13.68
N LYS A 154 1.55 -23.06 14.13
CA LYS A 154 0.69 -23.93 13.31
C LYS A 154 -0.70 -23.34 13.05
N GLU A 155 -1.19 -22.46 13.92
CA GLU A 155 -2.54 -21.89 13.83
C GLU A 155 -2.59 -20.56 13.10
N GLN A 156 -1.46 -19.89 12.87
CA GLN A 156 -1.41 -18.52 12.37
C GLN A 156 -0.51 -18.31 11.15
N LEU A 157 -0.51 -19.24 10.21
CA LEU A 157 0.27 -19.19 8.96
C LEU A 157 -0.03 -17.95 8.09
N GLN A 158 -1.12 -17.22 8.36
CA GLN A 158 -1.56 -16.10 7.52
C GLN A 158 -0.83 -14.77 7.81
N CYS A 159 -0.05 -14.67 8.88
CA CYS A 159 0.62 -13.44 9.29
C CYS A 159 2.15 -13.56 9.21
N GLN A 160 2.64 -13.96 8.04
CA GLN A 160 4.07 -14.03 7.76
C GLN A 160 4.48 -12.83 6.91
N TYR A 161 5.00 -11.80 7.54
CA TYR A 161 5.50 -10.59 6.87
C TYR A 161 6.95 -10.35 7.27
N SER A 162 7.85 -10.45 6.33
CA SER A 162 9.27 -10.12 6.50
C SER A 162 9.70 -9.03 5.54
N TYR A 163 10.59 -8.16 5.99
CA TYR A 163 11.04 -6.99 5.25
C TYR A 163 12.55 -6.84 5.35
N VAL A 164 13.19 -6.47 4.25
CA VAL A 164 14.58 -6.04 4.22
C VAL A 164 14.62 -4.61 3.71
N ASN A 165 15.10 -3.68 4.54
CA ASN A 165 15.12 -2.24 4.24
C ASN A 165 13.78 -1.71 3.73
N GLY A 166 12.67 -2.08 4.41
CA GLY A 166 11.31 -1.69 4.08
C GLY A 166 10.69 -2.38 2.85
N ARG A 167 11.40 -3.31 2.21
CA ARG A 167 10.89 -4.11 1.09
C ARG A 167 10.42 -5.47 1.59
N MET A 168 9.18 -5.81 1.29
CA MET A 168 8.65 -7.11 1.65
C MET A 168 9.38 -8.23 0.91
N MET A 169 9.83 -9.20 1.65
CA MET A 169 10.40 -10.45 1.14
C MET A 169 9.30 -11.50 1.05
N LYS A 170 9.24 -12.18 -0.08
CA LYS A 170 8.44 -13.39 -0.26
C LYS A 170 9.42 -14.54 -0.38
N ASP A 171 9.70 -15.18 0.73
CA ASP A 171 10.41 -16.44 0.71
C ASP A 171 9.42 -17.59 0.98
N LYS A 172 9.54 -18.64 0.20
CA LYS A 172 8.90 -19.91 0.48
C LYS A 172 9.99 -20.79 1.09
N LEU A 173 10.14 -20.68 2.39
CA LEU A 173 10.84 -21.70 3.16
C LEU A 173 10.00 -22.98 3.21
#